data_42159cef9e530adede4d716c1b039266
#
_entry.id   42159cef9e530adede4d716c1b039266
#
_cell.length_a   1.000
_cell.length_b   1.000
_cell.length_c   1.000
_cell.angle_alpha   90.00
_cell.angle_beta   90.00
_cell.angle_gamma   90.00
#
_symmetry.space_group_name_H-M   'P 1'
#
loop_
_entity.id
_entity.type
_entity.pdbx_description
1 polymer ?
#
loop_
_entity_poly.entity_id
_entity_poly.type
_entity_poly.pdbx_seq_one_letter_code
_entity_poly.pdbx_strand_id
1 'polypeptide(L)'
;RIDLLLSDDDLFVIIENKVKSDINKVERDLGMNHTQLNRYENYVKYLIKSGDVPQTQYRAFLLAPNYNMPQLDNDKAFEPLTYRQICDYLEDKIVSLNDDDFTAFYHAMRRHRFDYESLCQYDDMKNIFYSRIEEYKRKKQ
;
A
#
# COMPACT_ATOMS: atom_id res chain seq x y z
N ARG A 1 0.31 -3.28 -14.70
CA ARG A 1 1.13 -2.06 -14.59
C ARG A 1 1.64 -1.98 -13.15
N ILE A 2 2.94 -1.78 -12.97
CA ILE A 2 3.56 -1.49 -11.67
C ILE A 2 3.17 -0.07 -11.28
N ASP A 3 2.78 0.17 -10.01
CA ASP A 3 2.35 1.49 -9.57
C ASP A 3 3.51 2.46 -9.48
N LEU A 4 4.63 2.03 -8.88
CA LEU A 4 5.84 2.82 -8.79
C LEU A 4 7.07 1.93 -8.99
N LEU A 5 7.96 2.38 -9.86
CA LEU A 5 9.27 1.79 -10.09
C LEU A 5 10.32 2.88 -9.90
N LEU A 6 11.19 2.68 -8.92
CA LEU A 6 12.34 3.53 -8.67
C LEU A 6 13.60 2.78 -9.06
N SER A 7 14.60 3.49 -9.55
CA SER A 7 15.89 2.88 -9.88
C SER A 7 17.06 3.83 -9.61
N ASP A 8 18.15 3.28 -9.12
CA ASP A 8 19.46 3.89 -9.13
C ASP A 8 20.42 3.05 -9.98
N ASP A 9 21.72 3.23 -9.84
CA ASP A 9 22.72 2.55 -10.68
C ASP A 9 22.71 1.01 -10.47
N ASP A 10 22.40 0.53 -9.27
CA ASP A 10 22.54 -0.89 -8.91
C ASP A 10 21.21 -1.56 -8.53
N LEU A 11 20.19 -0.80 -8.16
CA LEU A 11 18.99 -1.31 -7.51
C LEU A 11 17.70 -0.86 -8.21
N PHE A 12 16.79 -1.80 -8.44
CA PHE A 12 15.38 -1.52 -8.67
C PHE A 12 14.57 -1.60 -7.37
N VAL A 13 13.68 -0.66 -7.17
CA VAL A 13 12.65 -0.74 -6.13
C VAL A 13 11.28 -0.74 -6.80
N ILE A 14 10.53 -1.79 -6.56
CA ILE A 14 9.14 -1.96 -7.04
C ILE A 14 8.22 -1.69 -5.87
N ILE A 15 7.23 -0.82 -6.06
CA ILE A 15 6.19 -0.58 -5.06
C ILE A 15 4.83 -0.78 -5.72
N GLU A 16 4.04 -1.68 -5.18
CA GLU A 16 2.62 -1.83 -5.46
C GLU A 16 1.83 -1.23 -4.30
N ASN A 17 0.91 -0.31 -4.60
CA ASN A 17 0.14 0.42 -3.60
C ASN A 17 -1.29 -0.12 -3.50
N LYS A 18 -1.69 -0.59 -2.32
CA LYS A 18 -3.01 -1.16 -2.04
C LYS A 18 -3.71 -0.40 -0.91
N VAL A 19 -4.51 0.58 -1.24
CA VAL A 19 -5.26 1.38 -0.25
C VAL A 19 -6.51 0.67 0.24
N LYS A 20 -7.29 0.09 -0.67
CA LYS A 20 -8.61 -0.50 -0.37
C LYS A 20 -8.85 -1.87 -1.03
N SER A 21 -7.94 -2.34 -1.84
CA SER A 21 -8.10 -3.57 -2.61
C SER A 21 -7.13 -4.66 -2.18
N ASP A 22 -7.58 -5.90 -2.25
CA ASP A 22 -6.72 -7.07 -2.11
C ASP A 22 -5.78 -7.24 -3.31
N ILE A 23 -4.82 -8.15 -3.15
CA ILE A 23 -3.95 -8.58 -4.24
C ILE A 23 -4.81 -9.30 -5.29
N ASN A 24 -4.80 -8.81 -6.52
CA ASN A 24 -5.52 -9.42 -7.61
C ASN A 24 -4.91 -10.79 -7.94
N LYS A 25 -5.71 -11.85 -7.83
CA LYS A 25 -5.36 -13.18 -8.33
C LYS A 25 -5.59 -13.19 -9.83
N VAL A 26 -4.59 -13.60 -10.56
CA VAL A 26 -4.68 -13.77 -12.02
C VAL A 26 -4.85 -15.26 -12.28
N GLU A 27 -6.08 -15.69 -12.57
CA GLU A 27 -6.31 -17.02 -13.12
C GLU A 27 -5.72 -17.09 -14.52
N ARG A 28 -4.81 -18.02 -14.73
CA ARG A 28 -4.38 -18.43 -16.06
C ARG A 28 -4.78 -19.88 -16.29
N ASP A 29 -5.09 -20.19 -17.54
CA ASP A 29 -5.50 -21.52 -18.07
C ASP A 29 -4.55 -22.70 -17.75
N LEU A 30 -3.49 -22.48 -16.98
CA LEU A 30 -2.46 -23.46 -16.63
C LEU A 30 -2.50 -23.91 -15.17
N GLY A 31 -3.57 -23.62 -14.42
CA GLY A 31 -3.74 -24.16 -13.06
C GLY A 31 -2.78 -23.62 -12.00
N MET A 32 -1.99 -22.59 -12.30
CA MET A 32 -1.13 -21.90 -11.33
C MET A 32 -1.78 -20.59 -10.91
N ASN A 33 -2.08 -20.46 -9.63
CA ASN A 33 -2.51 -19.21 -9.03
C ASN A 33 -1.34 -18.20 -9.00
N HIS A 34 -1.18 -17.44 -10.08
CA HIS A 34 -0.22 -16.34 -10.10
C HIS A 34 -0.92 -15.06 -9.65
N THR A 35 -0.32 -14.39 -8.68
CA THR A 35 -0.77 -13.06 -8.27
C THR A 35 -0.23 -11.99 -9.20
N GLN A 36 -0.80 -10.80 -9.10
CA GLN A 36 -0.27 -9.59 -9.76
C GLN A 36 1.19 -9.34 -9.36
N LEU A 37 1.54 -9.59 -8.09
CA LEU A 37 2.87 -9.39 -7.54
C LEU A 37 3.91 -10.34 -8.17
N ASN A 38 3.57 -11.62 -8.33
CA ASN A 38 4.44 -12.58 -9.03
C ASN A 38 4.74 -12.16 -10.47
N ARG A 39 3.79 -11.53 -11.16
CA ARG A 39 4.00 -11.03 -12.52
C ARG A 39 5.00 -9.89 -12.54
N TYR A 40 4.95 -8.99 -11.58
CA TYR A 40 5.90 -7.88 -11.46
C TYR A 40 7.31 -8.39 -11.13
N GLU A 41 7.41 -9.31 -10.19
CA GLU A 41 8.66 -9.96 -9.85
C GLU A 41 9.31 -10.63 -11.06
N ASN A 42 8.54 -11.43 -11.79
CA ASN A 42 9.02 -12.12 -12.98
C ASN A 42 9.45 -11.15 -14.08
N TYR A 43 8.74 -10.03 -14.24
CA TYR A 43 9.10 -9.01 -15.21
C TYR A 43 10.47 -8.37 -14.87
N VAL A 44 10.70 -7.99 -13.62
CA VAL A 44 11.97 -7.39 -13.20
C VAL A 44 13.13 -8.39 -13.27
N LYS A 45 12.91 -9.64 -12.85
CA LYS A 45 13.90 -10.72 -13.04
C LYS A 45 14.26 -10.92 -14.51
N TYR A 46 13.29 -10.82 -15.39
CA TYR A 46 13.52 -10.88 -16.84
C TYR A 46 14.41 -9.73 -17.30
N LEU A 47 14.09 -8.48 -16.94
CA LEU A 47 14.88 -7.29 -17.33
C LEU A 47 16.34 -7.39 -16.87
N ILE A 48 16.55 -7.81 -15.62
CA ILE A 48 17.92 -8.01 -15.09
C ILE A 48 18.64 -9.13 -15.84
N LYS A 49 17.98 -10.25 -16.07
CA LYS A 49 18.60 -11.42 -16.73
C LYS A 49 18.91 -11.17 -18.20
N SER A 50 18.07 -10.40 -18.90
CA SER A 50 18.29 -10.06 -20.32
C SER A 50 19.38 -9.01 -20.51
N GLY A 51 19.77 -8.30 -19.45
CA GLY A 51 20.69 -7.16 -19.53
C GLY A 51 20.06 -5.91 -20.15
N ASP A 52 18.73 -5.85 -20.22
CA ASP A 52 18.02 -4.68 -20.73
C ASP A 52 18.11 -3.47 -19.78
N VAL A 53 18.58 -3.72 -18.56
CA VAL A 53 18.75 -2.71 -17.52
C VAL A 53 20.12 -2.90 -16.84
N PRO A 54 20.76 -1.82 -16.36
CA PRO A 54 22.07 -1.90 -15.69
C PRO A 54 21.96 -2.49 -14.27
N GLN A 55 20.78 -2.43 -13.65
CA GLN A 55 20.58 -2.90 -12.30
C GLN A 55 20.76 -4.41 -12.18
N THR A 56 21.40 -4.85 -11.09
CA THR A 56 21.64 -6.27 -10.81
C THR A 56 20.81 -6.81 -9.66
N GLN A 57 20.17 -5.92 -8.90
CA GLN A 57 19.39 -6.23 -7.72
C GLN A 57 18.01 -5.57 -7.78
N TYR A 58 17.04 -6.14 -7.07
CA TYR A 58 15.75 -5.51 -6.87
C TYR A 58 15.24 -5.71 -5.45
N ARG A 59 14.40 -4.79 -4.99
CA ARG A 59 13.54 -4.94 -3.80
C ARG A 59 12.11 -4.65 -4.19
N ALA A 60 11.18 -5.34 -3.58
CA ALA A 60 9.76 -5.21 -3.89
C ALA A 60 8.97 -4.99 -2.61
N PHE A 61 8.12 -3.98 -2.61
CA PHE A 61 7.30 -3.60 -1.46
C PHE A 61 5.83 -3.57 -1.83
N LEU A 62 5.01 -4.12 -0.93
CA LEU A 62 3.57 -3.91 -0.93
C LEU A 62 3.26 -2.79 0.05
N LEU A 63 2.94 -1.62 -0.47
CA LEU A 63 2.58 -0.44 0.32
C LEU A 63 1.08 -0.43 0.57
N ALA A 64 0.70 -0.42 1.84
CA ALA A 64 -0.71 -0.35 2.23
C ALA A 64 -0.88 0.33 3.60
N PRO A 65 -2.08 0.82 3.93
CA PRO A 65 -2.42 1.19 5.31
C PRO A 65 -2.30 -0.01 6.24
N ASN A 66 -1.90 0.20 7.49
CA ASN A 66 -1.79 -0.88 8.47
C ASN A 66 -3.07 -1.72 8.61
N TYR A 67 -4.22 -1.05 8.56
CA TYR A 67 -5.54 -1.67 8.70
C TYR A 67 -5.97 -2.48 7.49
N ASN A 68 -5.30 -2.35 6.37
CA ASN A 68 -5.65 -3.03 5.12
C ASN A 68 -4.45 -3.66 4.43
N MET A 69 -3.47 -4.14 5.21
CA MET A 69 -2.32 -4.86 4.66
C MET A 69 -2.77 -6.24 4.18
N PRO A 70 -2.70 -6.51 2.87
CA PRO A 70 -3.02 -7.83 2.33
C PRO A 70 -2.03 -8.90 2.82
N GLN A 71 -2.50 -10.16 2.89
CA GLN A 71 -1.62 -11.28 3.21
C GLN A 71 -0.71 -11.62 2.02
N LEU A 72 0.57 -11.83 2.31
CA LEU A 72 1.63 -12.11 1.34
C LEU A 72 2.04 -13.60 1.31
N ASP A 73 1.10 -14.52 1.56
CA ASP A 73 1.36 -15.93 1.77
C ASP A 73 2.19 -16.61 0.64
N ASN A 74 1.96 -16.19 -0.59
CA ASN A 74 2.61 -16.75 -1.79
C ASN A 74 3.54 -15.75 -2.51
N ASP A 75 3.65 -14.53 -2.03
CA ASP A 75 4.37 -13.44 -2.69
C ASP A 75 5.62 -13.05 -1.90
N LYS A 76 6.45 -14.04 -1.57
CA LYS A 76 7.62 -13.92 -0.69
C LYS A 76 8.67 -12.89 -1.14
N ALA A 77 8.63 -12.47 -2.38
CA ALA A 77 9.52 -11.43 -2.90
C ALA A 77 9.10 -10.03 -2.47
N PHE A 78 7.84 -9.84 -2.07
CA PHE A 78 7.32 -8.55 -1.62
C PHE A 78 7.38 -8.44 -0.10
N GLU A 79 7.95 -7.34 0.36
CA GLU A 79 7.99 -6.97 1.77
C GLU A 79 6.81 -6.03 2.08
N PRO A 80 6.08 -6.23 3.20
CA PRO A 80 5.04 -5.29 3.60
C PRO A 80 5.66 -3.96 4.02
N LEU A 81 5.13 -2.87 3.50
CA LEU A 81 5.50 -1.51 3.87
C LEU A 81 4.23 -0.72 4.16
N THR A 82 4.14 -0.12 5.33
CA THR A 82 2.96 0.61 5.74
C THR A 82 3.13 2.11 5.57
N TYR A 83 2.02 2.83 5.34
CA TYR A 83 2.04 4.29 5.36
C TYR A 83 2.56 4.83 6.69
N ARG A 84 2.28 4.14 7.80
CA ARG A 84 2.81 4.51 9.11
C ARG A 84 4.33 4.51 9.13
N GLN A 85 4.96 3.42 8.66
CA GLN A 85 6.42 3.31 8.62
C GLN A 85 7.05 4.42 7.77
N ILE A 86 6.45 4.75 6.62
CA ILE A 86 6.94 5.85 5.78
C ILE A 86 6.78 7.20 6.49
N CYS A 87 5.61 7.46 7.09
CA CYS A 87 5.38 8.70 7.83
C CYS A 87 6.34 8.86 9.02
N ASP A 88 6.56 7.79 9.79
CA ASP A 88 7.46 7.82 10.94
C ASP A 88 8.92 8.10 10.50
N TYR A 89 9.34 7.54 9.36
CA TYR A 89 10.66 7.81 8.79
C TYR A 89 10.81 9.25 8.27
N LEU A 90 9.74 9.83 7.72
CA LEU A 90 9.77 11.14 7.10
C LEU A 90 9.52 12.28 8.09
N GLU A 91 8.95 12.01 9.25
CA GLU A 91 8.49 13.03 10.20
C GLU A 91 9.59 14.04 10.56
N ASP A 92 10.78 13.55 10.85
CA ASP A 92 11.93 14.41 11.19
C ASP A 92 12.58 15.07 9.96
N LYS A 93 12.27 14.60 8.76
CA LYS A 93 12.91 15.04 7.51
C LYS A 93 12.10 16.11 6.78
N ILE A 94 10.80 16.18 7.04
CA ILE A 94 9.89 17.04 6.29
C ILE A 94 10.29 18.51 6.36
N VAL A 95 10.71 18.96 7.54
CA VAL A 95 11.13 20.35 7.77
C VAL A 95 12.47 20.65 7.06
N SER A 96 13.37 19.68 7.04
CA SER A 96 14.70 19.87 6.44
C SER A 96 14.68 19.85 4.91
N LEU A 97 13.72 19.13 4.31
CA LEU A 97 13.58 19.06 2.86
C LEU A 97 13.01 20.35 2.26
N ASN A 98 12.21 21.11 3.01
CA ASN A 98 11.61 22.37 2.59
C ASN A 98 11.01 22.34 1.18
N ASP A 99 10.26 21.26 0.88
CA ASP A 99 9.62 20.99 -0.41
C ASP A 99 8.11 20.90 -0.20
N ASP A 100 7.35 21.73 -0.90
CA ASP A 100 5.90 21.85 -0.73
C ASP A 100 5.16 20.60 -1.24
N ASP A 101 5.60 20.02 -2.37
CA ASP A 101 4.98 18.83 -2.94
C ASP A 101 5.22 17.62 -2.04
N PHE A 102 6.44 17.51 -1.52
CA PHE A 102 6.79 16.46 -0.57
C PHE A 102 6.03 16.60 0.75
N THR A 103 5.88 17.82 1.24
CA THR A 103 5.09 18.13 2.43
C THR A 103 3.61 17.78 2.23
N ALA A 104 3.04 18.10 1.07
CA ALA A 104 1.66 17.74 0.72
C ALA A 104 1.48 16.21 0.64
N PHE A 105 2.43 15.51 0.03
CA PHE A 105 2.46 14.04 -0.03
C PHE A 105 2.51 13.40 1.37
N TYR A 106 3.40 13.89 2.24
CA TYR A 106 3.49 13.44 3.63
C TYR A 106 2.16 13.61 4.37
N HIS A 107 1.54 14.78 4.28
CA HIS A 107 0.24 15.03 4.92
C HIS A 107 -0.88 14.15 4.35
N ALA A 108 -0.85 13.87 3.05
CA ALA A 108 -1.80 12.95 2.44
C ALA A 108 -1.64 11.52 2.98
N MET A 109 -0.40 11.01 3.07
CA MET A 109 -0.12 9.69 3.66
C MET A 109 -0.46 9.64 5.15
N ARG A 110 -0.19 10.72 5.89
CA ARG A 110 -0.46 10.79 7.33
C ARG A 110 -1.94 10.58 7.66
N ARG A 111 -2.86 10.93 6.76
CA ARG A 111 -4.29 10.65 6.93
C ARG A 111 -4.59 9.16 6.99
N HIS A 112 -3.75 8.32 6.40
CA HIS A 112 -3.88 6.86 6.39
C HIS A 112 -3.05 6.16 7.48
N ARG A 113 -2.31 6.93 8.30
CA ARG A 113 -1.48 6.41 9.41
C ARG A 113 -2.32 5.94 10.60
N PHE A 114 -3.43 6.63 10.87
CA PHE A 114 -4.20 6.52 12.11
C PHE A 114 -5.36 5.53 12.06
N ASP A 115 -5.45 4.75 11.02
CA ASP A 115 -6.72 4.18 10.61
C ASP A 115 -7.22 3.00 11.41
N TYR A 116 -6.37 2.27 12.14
CA TYR A 116 -6.88 1.08 12.82
C TYR A 116 -7.42 1.38 14.23
N GLU A 117 -6.79 2.27 14.97
CA GLU A 117 -7.35 2.73 16.25
C GLU A 117 -8.62 3.55 16.03
N SER A 118 -8.68 4.28 14.92
CA SER A 118 -9.89 4.99 14.49
C SER A 118 -10.93 4.09 13.82
N LEU A 119 -10.61 2.88 13.37
CA LEU A 119 -11.58 1.93 12.85
C LEU A 119 -12.34 1.19 13.96
N CYS A 120 -11.69 0.94 15.10
CA CYS A 120 -12.45 0.56 16.30
C CYS A 120 -13.43 1.68 16.70
N GLN A 121 -13.01 2.94 16.58
CA GLN A 121 -13.89 4.11 16.69
C GLN A 121 -14.90 4.23 15.54
N TYR A 122 -14.62 3.67 14.36
CA TYR A 122 -15.52 3.68 13.22
C TYR A 122 -16.71 2.72 13.41
N ASP A 123 -16.48 1.55 13.96
CA ASP A 123 -17.59 0.64 14.33
C ASP A 123 -18.41 1.23 15.47
N ASP A 124 -17.79 1.89 16.44
CA ASP A 124 -18.47 2.66 17.47
C ASP A 124 -19.19 3.87 16.88
N MET A 125 -18.58 4.63 15.98
CA MET A 125 -19.24 5.74 15.27
C MET A 125 -20.37 5.28 14.36
N LYS A 126 -20.19 4.15 13.69
CA LYS A 126 -21.25 3.52 12.89
C LYS A 126 -22.43 3.12 13.75
N ASN A 127 -22.18 2.51 14.90
CA ASN A 127 -23.22 2.14 15.87
C ASN A 127 -23.91 3.38 16.46
N ILE A 128 -23.17 4.44 16.78
CA ILE A 128 -23.70 5.74 17.21
C ILE A 128 -24.54 6.38 16.11
N PHE A 129 -24.07 6.34 14.86
CA PHE A 129 -24.78 6.90 13.72
C PHE A 129 -26.11 6.17 13.47
N TYR A 130 -26.12 4.85 13.48
CA TYR A 130 -27.34 4.07 13.34
C TYR A 130 -28.31 4.27 14.51
N SER A 131 -27.80 4.32 15.74
CA SER A 131 -28.65 4.60 16.90
C SER A 131 -29.34 5.97 16.83
N ARG A 132 -28.63 7.00 16.34
CA ARG A 132 -29.18 8.34 16.11
C ARG A 132 -30.21 8.38 14.99
N ILE A 133 -30.00 7.63 13.90
CA ILE A 133 -30.98 7.51 12.82
C ILE A 133 -32.27 6.87 13.36
N GLU A 134 -32.17 5.81 14.14
CA GLU A 134 -33.34 5.15 14.74
C GLU A 134 -34.05 6.06 15.75
N GLU A 135 -33.33 6.82 16.55
CA GLU A 135 -33.90 7.82 17.44
C GLU A 135 -34.64 8.93 16.67
N TYR A 136 -34.05 9.40 15.55
CA TYR A 136 -34.69 10.40 14.69
C TYR A 136 -35.97 9.88 14.03
N LYS A 137 -35.99 8.62 13.59
CA LYS A 137 -37.17 7.98 13.02
C LYS A 137 -38.30 7.87 14.06
N ARG A 138 -37.97 7.52 15.32
CA ARG A 138 -38.95 7.43 16.41
C ARG A 138 -39.58 8.80 16.79
N LYS A 139 -38.82 9.89 16.68
CA LYS A 139 -39.30 11.24 16.96
C LYS A 139 -40.20 11.81 15.86
N LYS A 140 -40.27 11.17 14.70
CA LYS A 140 -41.10 11.58 13.56
C LYS A 140 -42.42 10.78 13.45
N GLN A 141 -42.61 9.76 14.28
CA GLN A 141 -43.87 9.06 14.44
C GLN A 141 -44.69 9.68 15.59
#